data_124aabf4581d78e2f9a0507d51bcfc0f
#
_entry.id   124aabf4581d78e2f9a0507d51bcfc0f
#
_cell.length_a   1.000
_cell.length_b   1.000
_cell.length_c   1.000
_cell.angle_alpha   90.00
_cell.angle_beta   90.00
_cell.angle_gamma   90.00
#
_symmetry.space_group_name_H-M   'P 1'
#
loop_
_entity.id
_entity.type
_entity.pdbx_description
1 polymer ?
#
loop_
_entity_poly.entity_id
_entity_poly.type
_entity_poly.pdbx_seq_one_letter_code
_entity_poly.pdbx_strand_id
1 'polypeptide(L)'
;LLVKSGDRVRAGDPLTDGPLDPQELLEVRGRAEVQNYLVKEVQKVYRSQGVTISDKHIEIIVRQLLRKVRVDNPGDTHMLPTELADRLAFERENARVLAEGGEPATAASQLLGVTKASLNTESFLAAASFQETTRVLTEAAITGARDYLVGLKENVIIGKLIPAGTGAPDKVAARKEAEKLRAAAALAGGDLPTDFGKDDFNVFLESEEGGASQDDVSQLVALLTEEKPAAEGETEANPFLADAAEAPKGDEGGA
;
A
#
# COMPACT_ATOMS: atom_id res chain seq x y z
N LEU A 1 27.26 -33.09 21.70
CA LEU A 1 25.93 -33.32 22.24
C LEU A 1 25.64 -32.33 23.34
N LEU A 2 24.51 -31.69 23.29
CA LEU A 2 24.03 -30.73 24.30
C LEU A 2 23.21 -31.42 25.40
N VAL A 3 22.70 -32.59 25.11
CA VAL A 3 21.84 -33.40 26.01
C VAL A 3 22.49 -34.69 26.43
N LYS A 4 22.12 -35.19 27.61
CA LYS A 4 22.58 -36.46 28.19
C LYS A 4 21.45 -37.49 28.22
N SER A 5 21.81 -38.76 28.35
CA SER A 5 20.81 -39.81 28.53
C SER A 5 19.99 -39.59 29.80
N GLY A 6 18.66 -39.52 29.66
CA GLY A 6 17.72 -39.24 30.74
C GLY A 6 17.20 -37.81 30.79
N ASP A 7 17.74 -36.85 30.00
CA ASP A 7 17.24 -35.51 29.92
C ASP A 7 15.90 -35.45 29.18
N ARG A 8 14.98 -34.59 29.65
CA ARG A 8 13.72 -34.30 28.96
C ARG A 8 13.94 -33.23 27.93
N VAL A 9 13.63 -33.55 26.69
CA VAL A 9 13.70 -32.61 25.54
C VAL A 9 12.29 -32.32 25.01
N ARG A 10 12.11 -31.14 24.48
CA ARG A 10 10.88 -30.75 23.78
C ARG A 10 11.13 -30.85 22.28
N ALA A 11 10.05 -30.97 21.50
CA ALA A 11 10.13 -30.89 20.05
C ALA A 11 10.82 -29.58 19.61
N GLY A 12 11.86 -29.71 18.76
CA GLY A 12 12.67 -28.58 18.27
C GLY A 12 13.84 -28.18 19.20
N ASP A 13 14.09 -28.87 20.33
CA ASP A 13 15.29 -28.61 21.13
C ASP A 13 16.54 -29.08 20.40
N PRO A 14 17.63 -28.30 20.38
CA PRO A 14 18.87 -28.69 19.72
C PRO A 14 19.53 -29.81 20.53
N LEU A 15 19.78 -30.97 19.88
CA LEU A 15 20.46 -32.09 20.49
C LEU A 15 21.98 -32.00 20.33
N THR A 16 22.43 -31.37 19.27
CA THR A 16 23.83 -31.14 18.94
C THR A 16 24.14 -29.65 18.85
N ASP A 17 25.37 -29.27 19.05
CA ASP A 17 25.85 -27.93 18.83
C ASP A 17 25.95 -27.67 17.31
N GLY A 18 25.32 -26.59 16.83
CA GLY A 18 25.31 -26.21 15.43
C GLY A 18 24.16 -25.28 15.09
N PRO A 19 24.15 -24.72 13.88
CA PRO A 19 23.04 -23.93 13.40
C PRO A 19 21.81 -24.81 13.18
N LEU A 20 20.63 -24.30 13.57
CA LEU A 20 19.34 -24.95 13.31
C LEU A 20 18.84 -24.56 11.92
N ASP A 21 18.12 -25.45 11.24
CA ASP A 21 17.39 -25.07 10.02
C ASP A 21 16.17 -24.21 10.40
N PRO A 22 16.10 -22.95 9.93
CA PRO A 22 14.98 -22.09 10.26
C PRO A 22 13.63 -22.58 9.69
N GLN A 23 13.63 -23.40 8.63
CA GLN A 23 12.40 -23.96 8.06
C GLN A 23 11.84 -25.05 8.93
N GLU A 24 12.67 -26.01 9.37
CA GLU A 24 12.27 -27.04 10.33
C GLU A 24 11.83 -26.42 11.66
N LEU A 25 12.54 -25.38 12.12
CA LEU A 25 12.17 -24.68 13.34
C LEU A 25 10.80 -24.01 13.21
N LEU A 26 10.45 -23.48 12.01
CA LEU A 26 9.15 -22.88 11.72
C LEU A 26 8.02 -23.92 11.83
N GLU A 27 8.23 -25.10 11.30
CA GLU A 27 7.24 -26.19 11.32
C GLU A 27 7.01 -26.72 12.74
N VAL A 28 8.09 -26.89 13.52
CA VAL A 28 8.04 -27.53 14.84
C VAL A 28 7.68 -26.55 15.95
N ARG A 29 8.25 -25.35 15.98
CA ARG A 29 8.09 -24.36 17.06
C ARG A 29 7.27 -23.15 16.67
N GLY A 30 6.99 -22.98 15.41
CA GLY A 30 6.19 -21.89 14.90
C GLY A 30 6.95 -20.59 14.70
N ARG A 31 6.21 -19.57 14.30
CA ARG A 31 6.73 -18.30 13.78
C ARG A 31 7.52 -17.48 14.82
N ALA A 32 7.04 -17.38 16.05
CA ALA A 32 7.65 -16.53 17.07
C ALA A 32 9.08 -16.98 17.42
N GLU A 33 9.29 -18.30 17.55
CA GLU A 33 10.61 -18.86 17.83
C GLU A 33 11.59 -18.66 16.71
N VAL A 34 11.15 -18.80 15.44
CA VAL A 34 11.99 -18.53 14.26
C VAL A 34 12.40 -17.07 14.20
N GLN A 35 11.48 -16.14 14.49
CA GLN A 35 11.80 -14.71 14.52
C GLN A 35 12.89 -14.43 15.56
N ASN A 36 12.73 -14.94 16.78
CA ASN A 36 13.70 -14.76 17.85
C ASN A 36 15.06 -15.41 17.50
N TYR A 37 15.04 -16.59 16.91
CA TYR A 37 16.24 -17.30 16.48
C TYR A 37 17.01 -16.51 15.42
N LEU A 38 16.33 -16.05 14.36
CA LEU A 38 16.95 -15.28 13.28
C LEU A 38 17.54 -13.96 13.78
N VAL A 39 16.80 -13.20 14.61
CA VAL A 39 17.30 -11.96 15.20
C VAL A 39 18.55 -12.23 16.04
N LYS A 40 18.53 -13.27 16.86
CA LYS A 40 19.66 -13.65 17.72
C LYS A 40 20.90 -14.04 16.93
N GLU A 41 20.75 -14.87 15.90
CA GLU A 41 21.88 -15.33 15.08
C GLU A 41 22.48 -14.18 14.24
N VAL A 42 21.66 -13.31 13.65
CA VAL A 42 22.13 -12.12 12.92
C VAL A 42 22.85 -11.16 13.86
N GLN A 43 22.29 -10.89 15.05
CA GLN A 43 22.95 -10.03 16.06
C GLN A 43 24.26 -10.60 16.55
N LYS A 44 24.36 -11.92 16.69
CA LYS A 44 25.60 -12.61 17.09
C LYS A 44 26.72 -12.33 16.10
N VAL A 45 26.43 -12.35 14.79
CA VAL A 45 27.40 -12.04 13.74
C VAL A 45 27.82 -10.57 13.80
N TYR A 46 26.89 -9.62 13.92
CA TYR A 46 27.23 -8.21 14.01
C TYR A 46 28.04 -7.88 15.28
N ARG A 47 27.65 -8.44 16.42
CA ARG A 47 28.38 -8.24 17.68
C ARG A 47 29.80 -8.83 17.64
N SER A 48 30.00 -9.94 16.96
CA SER A 48 31.33 -10.52 16.78
C SER A 48 32.28 -9.64 15.97
N GLN A 49 31.73 -8.75 15.13
CA GLN A 49 32.47 -7.76 14.34
C GLN A 49 32.53 -6.39 15.03
N GLY A 50 32.08 -6.28 16.29
CA GLY A 50 32.08 -5.03 17.04
C GLY A 50 31.02 -4.01 16.62
N VAL A 51 30.05 -4.40 15.80
CA VAL A 51 28.97 -3.53 15.33
C VAL A 51 27.74 -3.72 16.23
N THR A 52 27.22 -2.61 16.77
CA THR A 52 25.98 -2.59 17.55
C THR A 52 24.83 -2.08 16.72
N ILE A 53 23.81 -2.91 16.49
CA ILE A 53 22.59 -2.57 15.76
C ILE A 53 21.40 -2.83 16.68
N SER A 54 20.39 -1.95 16.66
CA SER A 54 19.16 -2.19 17.40
C SER A 54 18.35 -3.33 16.76
N ASP A 55 17.80 -4.22 17.57
CA ASP A 55 17.05 -5.41 17.13
C ASP A 55 15.90 -5.08 16.20
N LYS A 56 15.23 -3.92 16.42
CA LYS A 56 14.08 -3.47 15.59
C LYS A 56 14.37 -3.46 14.08
N HIS A 57 15.60 -3.15 13.66
CA HIS A 57 15.96 -3.10 12.24
C HIS A 57 15.99 -4.50 11.61
N ILE A 58 16.46 -5.48 12.38
CA ILE A 58 16.48 -6.88 11.96
C ILE A 58 15.08 -7.48 12.03
N GLU A 59 14.32 -7.18 13.08
CA GLU A 59 12.94 -7.65 13.29
C GLU A 59 12.02 -7.24 12.13
N ILE A 60 12.15 -6.01 11.60
CA ILE A 60 11.38 -5.54 10.45
C ILE A 60 11.65 -6.41 9.23
N ILE A 61 12.92 -6.74 8.97
CA ILE A 61 13.32 -7.59 7.84
C ILE A 61 12.78 -9.01 8.04
N VAL A 62 12.98 -9.60 9.22
CA VAL A 62 12.52 -10.95 9.54
C VAL A 62 10.99 -11.05 9.43
N ARG A 63 10.27 -10.01 9.86
CA ARG A 63 8.81 -9.94 9.68
C ARG A 63 8.40 -10.02 8.22
N GLN A 64 9.13 -9.34 7.32
CA GLN A 64 8.87 -9.41 5.87
C GLN A 64 9.18 -10.78 5.27
N LEU A 65 10.21 -11.48 5.74
CA LEU A 65 10.54 -12.83 5.29
C LEU A 65 9.44 -13.87 5.62
N LEU A 66 8.67 -13.61 6.69
CA LEU A 66 7.57 -14.47 7.16
C LEU A 66 6.19 -13.92 6.81
N ARG A 67 6.09 -13.01 5.86
CA ARG A 67 4.84 -12.38 5.45
C ARG A 67 3.95 -13.31 4.62
N LYS A 68 4.56 -14.19 3.83
CA LYS A 68 3.85 -15.07 2.91
C LYS A 68 3.46 -16.40 3.55
N VAL A 69 2.33 -16.92 3.11
CA VAL A 69 1.82 -18.24 3.45
C VAL A 69 1.63 -19.04 2.16
N ARG A 70 1.85 -20.34 2.23
CA ARG A 70 1.57 -21.27 1.13
C ARG A 70 0.23 -21.93 1.39
N VAL A 71 -0.68 -21.83 0.44
CA VAL A 71 -2.00 -22.43 0.51
C VAL A 71 -1.87 -23.95 0.34
N ASP A 72 -2.34 -24.72 1.32
CA ASP A 72 -2.34 -26.18 1.27
C ASP A 72 -3.68 -26.69 0.71
N ASN A 73 -4.81 -26.25 1.30
CA ASN A 73 -6.14 -26.53 0.79
C ASN A 73 -6.91 -25.22 0.59
N PRO A 74 -7.40 -24.94 -0.62
CA PRO A 74 -8.08 -23.68 -0.92
C PRO A 74 -9.52 -23.58 -0.34
N GLY A 75 -10.15 -24.69 0.07
CA GLY A 75 -11.56 -24.67 0.48
C GLY A 75 -12.45 -24.03 -0.58
N ASP A 76 -13.37 -23.15 -0.14
CA ASP A 76 -14.27 -22.38 -1.00
C ASP A 76 -13.71 -21.01 -1.40
N THR A 77 -12.39 -20.77 -1.18
CA THR A 77 -11.74 -19.52 -1.57
C THR A 77 -11.32 -19.53 -3.05
N HIS A 78 -11.04 -18.35 -3.60
CA HIS A 78 -10.53 -18.21 -4.98
C HIS A 78 -9.03 -18.49 -5.12
N MET A 79 -8.36 -18.91 -4.05
CA MET A 79 -6.93 -19.17 -4.04
C MET A 79 -6.59 -20.49 -4.70
N LEU A 80 -5.39 -20.58 -5.30
CA LEU A 80 -4.93 -21.82 -5.90
C LEU A 80 -4.11 -22.65 -4.90
N PRO A 81 -4.16 -24.01 -4.98
CA PRO A 81 -3.29 -24.88 -4.20
C PRO A 81 -1.82 -24.53 -4.47
N THR A 82 -0.98 -24.55 -3.44
CA THR A 82 0.45 -24.22 -3.47
C THR A 82 0.80 -22.78 -3.80
N GLU A 83 -0.18 -21.90 -3.96
CA GLU A 83 0.04 -20.47 -4.17
C GLU A 83 0.65 -19.80 -2.95
N LEU A 84 1.54 -18.81 -3.19
CA LEU A 84 2.12 -17.96 -2.14
C LEU A 84 1.28 -16.69 -1.98
N ALA A 85 0.37 -16.72 -1.03
CA ALA A 85 -0.48 -15.59 -0.69
C ALA A 85 0.13 -14.69 0.40
N ASP A 86 -0.26 -13.43 0.42
CA ASP A 86 0.01 -12.56 1.56
C ASP A 86 -0.87 -12.97 2.73
N ARG A 87 -0.28 -13.08 3.92
CA ARG A 87 -1.00 -13.55 5.12
C ARG A 87 -2.23 -12.70 5.44
N LEU A 88 -2.13 -11.37 5.32
CA LEU A 88 -3.26 -10.49 5.60
C LEU A 88 -4.38 -10.62 4.55
N ALA A 89 -4.00 -10.82 3.28
CA ALA A 89 -4.97 -11.08 2.21
C ALA A 89 -5.67 -12.44 2.42
N PHE A 90 -4.91 -13.46 2.80
CA PHE A 90 -5.41 -14.78 3.15
C PHE A 90 -6.40 -14.73 4.34
N GLU A 91 -6.05 -14.04 5.42
CA GLU A 91 -6.92 -13.88 6.58
C GLU A 91 -8.22 -13.13 6.24
N ARG A 92 -8.16 -12.10 5.38
CA ARG A 92 -9.35 -11.37 4.91
C ARG A 92 -10.26 -12.23 4.05
N GLU A 93 -9.68 -13.00 3.13
CA GLU A 93 -10.43 -13.90 2.26
C GLU A 93 -11.13 -15.01 3.08
N ASN A 94 -10.43 -15.61 4.03
CA ASN A 94 -11.02 -16.58 4.94
C ASN A 94 -12.14 -15.97 5.78
N ALA A 95 -11.98 -14.74 6.26
CA ALA A 95 -13.04 -14.05 7.01
C ALA A 95 -14.28 -13.80 6.13
N ARG A 96 -14.10 -13.49 4.84
CA ARG A 96 -15.19 -13.34 3.87
C ARG A 96 -15.95 -14.66 3.67
N VAL A 97 -15.22 -15.74 3.38
CA VAL A 97 -15.81 -17.07 3.14
C VAL A 97 -16.54 -17.59 4.39
N LEU A 98 -15.97 -17.39 5.58
CA LEU A 98 -16.63 -17.74 6.84
C LEU A 98 -17.94 -16.95 7.06
N ALA A 99 -17.96 -15.66 6.70
CA ALA A 99 -19.17 -14.84 6.78
C ALA A 99 -20.27 -15.32 5.80
N GLU A 100 -19.88 -15.89 4.67
CA GLU A 100 -20.76 -16.51 3.67
C GLU A 100 -21.18 -17.95 4.05
N GLY A 101 -20.60 -18.53 5.11
CA GLY A 101 -20.87 -19.89 5.59
C GLY A 101 -20.14 -21.00 4.82
N GLY A 102 -19.10 -20.66 4.06
CA GLY A 102 -18.25 -21.60 3.33
C GLY A 102 -17.09 -22.16 4.15
N GLU A 103 -16.35 -23.10 3.56
CA GLU A 103 -15.15 -23.70 4.15
C GLU A 103 -13.92 -22.81 3.93
N PRO A 104 -13.21 -22.38 5.00
CA PRO A 104 -12.02 -21.55 4.88
C PRO A 104 -10.83 -22.33 4.31
N ALA A 105 -9.93 -21.64 3.61
CA ALA A 105 -8.68 -22.21 3.16
C ALA A 105 -7.72 -22.47 4.32
N THR A 106 -6.88 -23.50 4.18
CA THR A 106 -5.78 -23.78 5.10
C THR A 106 -4.44 -23.47 4.44
N ALA A 107 -3.49 -22.93 5.21
CA ALA A 107 -2.17 -22.58 4.71
C ALA A 107 -1.08 -22.76 5.76
N ALA A 108 0.12 -23.09 5.31
CA ALA A 108 1.32 -23.16 6.12
C ALA A 108 2.14 -21.85 5.99
N SER A 109 2.67 -21.37 7.11
CA SER A 109 3.59 -20.22 7.10
C SER A 109 4.86 -20.59 6.33
N GLN A 110 5.30 -19.71 5.43
CA GLN A 110 6.48 -19.94 4.61
C GLN A 110 7.57 -18.92 4.94
N LEU A 111 8.77 -19.40 5.24
CA LEU A 111 9.94 -18.55 5.34
C LEU A 111 10.58 -18.40 3.95
N LEU A 112 10.66 -17.19 3.46
CA LEU A 112 11.29 -16.86 2.19
C LEU A 112 12.70 -16.28 2.42
N GLY A 113 13.65 -16.63 1.55
CA GLY A 113 14.93 -15.92 1.51
C GLY A 113 14.76 -14.47 1.06
N VAL A 114 15.72 -13.60 1.39
CA VAL A 114 15.67 -12.15 1.14
C VAL A 114 15.34 -11.81 -0.32
N THR A 115 16.01 -12.44 -1.27
CA THR A 115 15.78 -12.22 -2.70
C THR A 115 14.36 -12.61 -3.13
N LYS A 116 13.90 -13.80 -2.70
CA LYS A 116 12.55 -14.28 -3.01
C LYS A 116 11.47 -13.37 -2.38
N ALA A 117 11.66 -12.96 -1.13
CA ALA A 117 10.73 -12.06 -0.46
C ALA A 117 10.65 -10.68 -1.14
N SER A 118 11.78 -10.20 -1.66
CA SER A 118 11.85 -8.89 -2.37
C SER A 118 11.24 -8.93 -3.77
N LEU A 119 11.27 -10.08 -4.44
CA LEU A 119 10.68 -10.26 -5.78
C LEU A 119 9.18 -10.59 -5.71
N ASN A 120 8.72 -11.26 -4.65
CA ASN A 120 7.31 -11.60 -4.43
C ASN A 120 6.54 -10.47 -3.73
N THR A 121 6.64 -9.24 -4.25
CA THR A 121 5.88 -8.09 -3.80
C THR A 121 4.68 -7.86 -4.72
N GLU A 122 3.65 -7.18 -4.21
CA GLU A 122 2.46 -6.83 -5.00
C GLU A 122 2.79 -5.80 -6.10
N SER A 123 3.83 -4.98 -5.89
CA SER A 123 4.29 -3.99 -6.85
C SER A 123 5.36 -4.58 -7.77
N PHE A 124 5.03 -4.75 -9.04
CA PHE A 124 6.01 -5.18 -10.03
C PHE A 124 7.06 -4.09 -10.32
N LEU A 125 6.75 -2.80 -10.15
CA LEU A 125 7.73 -1.72 -10.26
C LEU A 125 8.81 -1.80 -9.20
N ALA A 126 8.42 -2.06 -7.95
CA ALA A 126 9.35 -2.24 -6.85
C ALA A 126 10.23 -3.49 -7.05
N ALA A 127 9.66 -4.60 -7.49
CA ALA A 127 10.38 -5.83 -7.80
C ALA A 127 11.37 -5.65 -8.96
N ALA A 128 10.93 -5.07 -10.08
CA ALA A 128 11.74 -4.82 -11.27
C ALA A 128 12.94 -3.90 -10.99
N SER A 129 12.79 -2.95 -10.08
CA SER A 129 13.88 -2.05 -9.70
C SER A 129 14.91 -2.67 -8.74
N PHE A 130 14.66 -3.88 -8.23
CA PHE A 130 15.55 -4.61 -7.34
C PHE A 130 16.48 -5.55 -8.12
N GLN A 131 15.94 -6.55 -8.78
CA GLN A 131 16.66 -7.54 -9.58
C GLN A 131 15.77 -8.12 -10.69
N GLU A 132 16.37 -8.78 -11.66
CA GLU A 132 15.68 -9.50 -12.74
C GLU A 132 14.66 -8.64 -13.50
N THR A 133 15.01 -7.38 -13.79
CA THR A 133 14.13 -6.37 -14.39
C THR A 133 13.35 -6.89 -15.59
N THR A 134 14.04 -7.51 -16.54
CA THR A 134 13.43 -8.03 -17.77
C THR A 134 12.40 -9.12 -17.49
N ARG A 135 12.72 -10.07 -16.59
CA ARG A 135 11.83 -11.17 -16.22
C ARG A 135 10.58 -10.64 -15.56
N VAL A 136 10.73 -9.78 -14.55
CA VAL A 136 9.60 -9.22 -13.79
C VAL A 136 8.68 -8.41 -14.68
N LEU A 137 9.24 -7.55 -15.55
CA LEU A 137 8.42 -6.75 -16.48
C LEU A 137 7.73 -7.60 -17.54
N THR A 138 8.38 -8.65 -18.05
CA THR A 138 7.77 -9.58 -19.00
C THR A 138 6.61 -10.34 -18.36
N GLU A 139 6.79 -10.85 -17.14
CA GLU A 139 5.76 -11.55 -16.38
C GLU A 139 4.57 -10.62 -16.08
N ALA A 140 4.84 -9.40 -15.62
CA ALA A 140 3.81 -8.40 -15.37
C ALA A 140 3.04 -8.02 -16.66
N ALA A 141 3.71 -7.94 -17.81
CA ALA A 141 3.07 -7.66 -19.10
C ALA A 141 2.18 -8.83 -19.56
N ILE A 142 2.64 -10.07 -19.41
CA ILE A 142 1.87 -11.27 -19.81
C ILE A 142 0.62 -11.44 -18.94
N THR A 143 0.76 -11.19 -17.62
CA THR A 143 -0.36 -11.32 -16.67
C THR A 143 -1.29 -10.10 -16.68
N GLY A 144 -0.92 -9.01 -17.35
CA GLY A 144 -1.65 -7.76 -17.31
C GLY A 144 -1.69 -7.13 -15.92
N ALA A 145 -0.62 -7.30 -15.15
CA ALA A 145 -0.55 -6.87 -13.76
C ALA A 145 -0.72 -5.35 -13.62
N ARG A 146 -1.41 -4.92 -12.58
CA ARG A 146 -1.65 -3.51 -12.27
C ARG A 146 -0.95 -3.12 -10.97
N ASP A 147 -0.12 -2.09 -11.03
CA ASP A 147 0.51 -1.51 -9.83
C ASP A 147 -0.34 -0.36 -9.29
N TYR A 148 -0.75 -0.46 -8.04
CA TYR A 148 -1.60 0.55 -7.38
C TYR A 148 -0.81 1.69 -6.73
N LEU A 149 0.53 1.68 -6.82
CA LEU A 149 1.43 2.72 -6.31
C LEU A 149 1.24 3.01 -4.81
N VAL A 150 1.00 1.97 -4.03
CA VAL A 150 0.77 2.08 -2.57
C VAL A 150 2.07 2.28 -1.81
N GLY A 151 3.19 1.73 -2.30
CA GLY A 151 4.48 1.80 -1.64
C GLY A 151 5.23 3.13 -1.88
N LEU A 152 6.34 3.30 -1.17
CA LEU A 152 7.18 4.49 -1.32
C LEU A 152 8.00 4.44 -2.61
N LYS A 153 8.56 3.28 -2.92
CA LYS A 153 9.52 3.07 -4.00
C LYS A 153 8.91 3.34 -5.38
N GLU A 154 7.69 2.84 -5.60
CA GLU A 154 6.94 3.00 -6.84
C GLU A 154 6.67 4.47 -7.14
N ASN A 155 6.26 5.23 -6.14
CA ASN A 155 6.00 6.66 -6.27
C ASN A 155 7.27 7.44 -6.53
N VAL A 156 8.39 7.10 -5.89
CA VAL A 156 9.70 7.72 -6.13
C VAL A 156 10.18 7.46 -7.56
N ILE A 157 10.04 6.23 -8.07
CA ILE A 157 10.45 5.88 -9.44
C ILE A 157 9.67 6.71 -10.48
N ILE A 158 8.37 6.91 -10.27
CA ILE A 158 7.52 7.67 -11.20
C ILE A 158 7.66 9.21 -10.99
N GLY A 159 8.32 9.65 -9.91
CA GLY A 159 8.46 11.06 -9.58
C GLY A 159 7.23 11.68 -8.93
N LYS A 160 6.33 10.87 -8.35
CA LYS A 160 5.19 11.33 -7.54
C LYS A 160 5.59 11.55 -6.09
N LEU A 161 4.76 12.31 -5.37
CA LEU A 161 4.89 12.40 -3.91
C LEU A 161 4.67 11.03 -3.27
N ILE A 162 5.51 10.70 -2.30
CA ILE A 162 5.34 9.47 -1.51
C ILE A 162 4.03 9.56 -0.70
N PRO A 163 3.34 8.45 -0.44
CA PRO A 163 2.10 8.42 0.33
C PRO A 163 2.36 8.56 1.84
N ALA A 164 3.17 9.55 2.22
CA ALA A 164 3.54 9.87 3.60
C ALA A 164 3.85 11.37 3.72
N GLY A 165 3.71 11.95 4.89
CA GLY A 165 3.97 13.36 5.13
C GLY A 165 3.03 14.25 4.31
N THR A 166 3.58 15.14 3.49
CA THR A 166 2.80 16.05 2.62
C THR A 166 2.06 15.34 1.48
N GLY A 167 2.46 14.12 1.12
CA GLY A 167 1.83 13.28 0.12
C GLY A 167 0.87 12.23 0.70
N ALA A 168 0.59 12.25 2.00
CA ALA A 168 -0.39 11.35 2.61
C ALA A 168 -1.77 11.57 1.97
N PRO A 169 -2.55 10.48 1.70
CA PRO A 169 -3.81 10.57 0.98
C PRO A 169 -4.80 11.56 1.61
N ASP A 170 -4.87 11.61 2.93
CA ASP A 170 -5.73 12.52 3.67
C ASP A 170 -5.33 14.00 3.46
N LYS A 171 -4.02 14.29 3.52
CA LYS A 171 -3.49 15.64 3.28
C LYS A 171 -3.63 16.07 1.81
N VAL A 172 -3.50 15.13 0.87
CA VAL A 172 -3.72 15.41 -0.55
C VAL A 172 -5.19 15.65 -0.85
N ALA A 173 -6.10 14.93 -0.21
CA ALA A 173 -7.55 15.16 -0.33
C ALA A 173 -7.92 16.56 0.21
N ALA A 174 -7.51 16.90 1.41
CA ALA A 174 -7.73 18.20 2.03
C ALA A 174 -7.16 19.36 1.18
N ARG A 175 -5.96 19.17 0.61
CA ARG A 175 -5.36 20.18 -0.29
C ARG A 175 -6.17 20.38 -1.57
N LYS A 176 -6.66 19.30 -2.17
CA LYS A 176 -7.51 19.38 -3.38
C LYS A 176 -8.85 20.07 -3.09
N GLU A 177 -9.44 19.83 -1.93
CA GLU A 177 -10.66 20.50 -1.49
C GLU A 177 -10.42 21.99 -1.26
N ALA A 178 -9.35 22.35 -0.56
CA ALA A 178 -8.95 23.73 -0.38
C ALA A 178 -8.65 24.45 -1.70
N GLU A 179 -8.05 23.77 -2.67
CA GLU A 179 -7.81 24.31 -4.01
C GLU A 179 -9.10 24.53 -4.79
N LYS A 180 -10.06 23.59 -4.70
CA LYS A 180 -11.41 23.74 -5.29
C LYS A 180 -12.18 24.92 -4.69
N LEU A 181 -12.15 25.07 -3.36
CA LEU A 181 -12.77 26.19 -2.66
C LEU A 181 -12.14 27.52 -3.06
N ARG A 182 -10.81 27.60 -3.19
CA ARG A 182 -10.12 28.82 -3.68
C ARG A 182 -10.47 29.12 -5.12
N ALA A 183 -10.55 28.11 -5.98
CA ALA A 183 -10.96 28.31 -7.37
C ALA A 183 -12.43 28.76 -7.47
N ALA A 184 -13.32 28.21 -6.66
CA ALA A 184 -14.72 28.65 -6.60
C ALA A 184 -14.86 30.07 -6.07
N ALA A 185 -14.12 30.46 -5.05
CA ALA A 185 -14.10 31.80 -4.50
C ALA A 185 -13.54 32.83 -5.51
N ALA A 186 -12.50 32.46 -6.27
CA ALA A 186 -11.95 33.32 -7.33
C ALA A 186 -12.93 33.54 -8.48
N LEU A 187 -13.74 32.53 -8.82
CA LEU A 187 -14.80 32.63 -9.84
C LEU A 187 -16.00 33.46 -9.35
N ALA A 188 -16.29 33.46 -8.05
CA ALA A 188 -17.36 34.23 -7.44
C ALA A 188 -17.03 35.75 -7.26
N GLY A 189 -15.83 36.18 -7.65
CA GLY A 189 -15.42 37.61 -7.57
C GLY A 189 -15.28 38.13 -6.13
N GLY A 190 -15.21 37.23 -5.15
CA GLY A 190 -14.97 37.57 -3.76
C GLY A 190 -13.48 37.76 -3.50
N ASP A 191 -13.12 38.96 -3.07
CA ASP A 191 -11.78 39.25 -2.55
C ASP A 191 -11.62 38.45 -1.25
N LEU A 192 -10.87 37.34 -1.29
CA LEU A 192 -10.53 36.59 -0.10
C LEU A 192 -9.67 37.48 0.80
N PRO A 193 -9.92 37.50 2.12
CA PRO A 193 -9.02 38.17 3.05
C PRO A 193 -7.62 37.63 2.84
N THR A 194 -6.74 38.48 2.35
CA THR A 194 -5.32 38.16 2.06
C THR A 194 -4.49 37.96 3.33
N ASP A 195 -5.12 37.98 4.49
CA ASP A 195 -4.46 37.98 5.79
C ASP A 195 -4.52 36.64 6.55
N PHE A 196 -4.90 35.55 5.87
CA PHE A 196 -4.58 34.23 6.39
C PHE A 196 -3.14 33.89 5.98
N GLY A 197 -2.22 34.15 6.88
CA GLY A 197 -0.81 33.79 6.73
C GLY A 197 -0.66 32.32 6.37
N LYS A 198 0.32 32.00 5.53
CA LYS A 198 0.66 30.61 5.18
C LYS A 198 0.89 29.73 6.42
N ASP A 199 1.23 30.36 7.54
CA ASP A 199 1.52 29.71 8.81
C ASP A 199 0.24 29.36 9.60
N ASP A 200 -0.81 30.18 9.54
CA ASP A 200 -2.09 29.92 10.23
C ASP A 200 -2.86 28.76 9.58
N PHE A 201 -2.73 28.59 8.27
CA PHE A 201 -3.33 27.46 7.55
C PHE A 201 -2.61 26.14 7.86
N ASN A 202 -1.31 26.18 8.10
CA ASN A 202 -0.55 25.01 8.52
C ASN A 202 -0.88 24.63 9.98
N VAL A 203 -1.07 25.59 10.87
CA VAL A 203 -1.48 25.36 12.26
C VAL A 203 -2.87 24.74 12.35
N PHE A 204 -3.81 25.18 11.48
CA PHE A 204 -5.15 24.56 11.41
C PHE A 204 -5.13 23.11 10.90
N LEU A 205 -4.18 22.77 10.00
CA LEU A 205 -3.98 21.41 9.52
C LEU A 205 -3.17 20.51 10.49
N GLU A 206 -2.41 21.11 11.39
CA GLU A 206 -1.59 20.39 12.38
C GLU A 206 -2.30 20.16 13.71
N SER A 207 -3.44 20.79 14.00
CA SER A 207 -4.24 20.51 15.18
C SER A 207 -4.94 19.16 15.00
N GLU A 208 -4.38 18.11 15.60
CA GLU A 208 -4.92 16.74 15.59
C GLU A 208 -6.31 16.59 16.23
N GLU A 209 -6.84 17.66 16.85
CA GLU A 209 -8.15 17.66 17.55
C GLU A 209 -9.23 18.53 16.85
N GLY A 210 -8.90 19.18 15.74
CA GLY A 210 -9.80 20.11 15.06
C GLY A 210 -10.14 19.69 13.63
N GLY A 211 -10.49 18.42 13.41
CA GLY A 211 -11.16 18.02 12.17
C GLY A 211 -12.45 18.83 12.06
N ALA A 212 -12.49 19.85 11.18
CA ALA A 212 -13.72 20.56 10.85
C ALA A 212 -14.78 19.51 10.53
N SER A 213 -15.83 19.43 11.33
CA SER A 213 -16.92 18.51 11.09
C SER A 213 -17.53 18.81 9.73
N GLN A 214 -18.11 17.80 9.10
CA GLN A 214 -18.81 17.97 7.80
C GLN A 214 -19.86 19.08 7.91
N ASP A 215 -20.35 19.36 9.12
CA ASP A 215 -21.29 20.42 9.43
C ASP A 215 -20.64 21.81 9.43
N ASP A 216 -19.39 21.96 9.87
CA ASP A 216 -18.67 23.23 9.85
C ASP A 216 -18.32 23.66 8.41
N VAL A 217 -17.94 22.69 7.57
CA VAL A 217 -17.70 22.91 6.13
C VAL A 217 -19.01 23.24 5.42
N SER A 218 -20.12 22.58 5.78
CA SER A 218 -21.44 22.87 5.22
C SER A 218 -21.97 24.24 5.62
N GLN A 219 -21.72 24.71 6.86
CA GLN A 219 -22.05 26.05 7.29
C GLN A 219 -21.21 27.13 6.58
N LEU A 220 -19.93 26.86 6.34
CA LEU A 220 -19.06 27.80 5.61
C LEU A 220 -19.46 27.87 4.13
N VAL A 221 -19.86 26.78 3.52
CA VAL A 221 -20.40 26.74 2.15
C VAL A 221 -21.75 27.43 2.09
N ALA A 222 -22.62 27.26 3.08
CA ALA A 222 -23.91 27.97 3.15
C ALA A 222 -23.72 29.49 3.30
N LEU A 223 -22.78 29.94 4.12
CA LEU A 223 -22.42 31.34 4.31
C LEU A 223 -21.84 31.98 3.03
N LEU A 224 -21.15 31.20 2.19
CA LEU A 224 -20.57 31.65 0.92
C LEU A 224 -21.56 31.59 -0.25
N THR A 225 -22.70 30.86 -0.09
CA THR A 225 -23.74 30.72 -1.12
C THR A 225 -24.97 31.58 -0.85
N GLU A 226 -25.09 32.21 0.34
CA GLU A 226 -26.15 33.22 0.60
C GLU A 226 -25.73 34.58 0.08
N GLU A 227 -26.46 34.98 -0.98
CA GLU A 227 -26.70 36.32 -1.51
C GLU A 227 -25.92 36.84 -2.70
N LYS A 228 -26.56 36.67 -3.88
CA LYS A 228 -27.03 37.87 -4.59
C LYS A 228 -28.21 37.52 -5.50
N PRO A 229 -29.34 38.29 -5.47
CA PRO A 229 -30.45 38.04 -6.38
C PRO A 229 -30.05 38.40 -7.81
N ALA A 230 -30.55 37.60 -8.74
CA ALA A 230 -30.34 37.71 -10.17
C ALA A 230 -30.74 39.11 -10.69
N ALA A 231 -29.81 39.80 -11.33
CA ALA A 231 -30.13 40.84 -12.29
C ALA A 231 -30.32 40.16 -13.65
N GLU A 232 -31.52 40.24 -14.15
CA GLU A 232 -31.89 39.90 -15.53
C GLU A 232 -31.10 40.81 -16.50
N GLY A 233 -30.49 40.22 -17.54
CA GLY A 233 -29.88 41.00 -18.59
C GLY A 233 -29.06 40.20 -19.59
N GLU A 234 -29.73 39.86 -20.68
CA GLU A 234 -29.19 39.74 -22.04
C GLU A 234 -28.23 38.61 -22.39
N THR A 235 -28.81 37.66 -23.11
CA THR A 235 -28.16 36.66 -23.96
C THR A 235 -27.43 37.30 -25.12
N GLU A 236 -26.11 37.44 -25.06
CA GLU A 236 -25.30 37.56 -26.27
C GLU A 236 -24.75 36.17 -26.69
N ALA A 237 -25.16 35.77 -27.87
CA ALA A 237 -24.77 34.55 -28.54
C ALA A 237 -23.27 34.61 -28.87
N ASN A 238 -22.54 33.61 -28.45
CA ASN A 238 -21.14 33.44 -28.77
C ASN A 238 -20.98 32.93 -30.22
N PRO A 239 -20.37 33.70 -31.16
CA PRO A 239 -20.30 33.34 -32.58
C PRO A 239 -19.22 32.28 -32.94
N PHE A 240 -18.60 31.62 -31.96
CA PHE A 240 -17.48 30.69 -32.22
C PHE A 240 -17.83 29.18 -32.18
N LEU A 241 -19.12 28.80 -32.19
CA LEU A 241 -19.54 27.39 -32.17
C LEU A 241 -20.32 26.94 -33.41
N ALA A 242 -20.13 27.59 -34.55
CA ALA A 242 -20.76 27.21 -35.80
C ALA A 242 -19.74 26.84 -36.89
N ASP A 243 -18.81 25.94 -36.61
CA ASP A 243 -18.02 25.35 -37.71
C ASP A 243 -17.30 24.05 -37.28
N ALA A 244 -18.06 23.00 -37.06
CA ALA A 244 -17.56 21.64 -36.95
C ALA A 244 -18.66 20.58 -37.19
N ALA A 245 -19.31 20.62 -38.35
CA ALA A 245 -20.20 19.54 -38.79
C ALA A 245 -20.21 19.43 -40.30
N GLU A 246 -19.09 19.06 -40.91
CA GLU A 246 -19.09 18.43 -42.25
C GLU A 246 -18.01 17.34 -42.32
N ALA A 247 -18.48 16.10 -42.16
CA ALA A 247 -17.71 14.93 -42.49
C ALA A 247 -17.91 14.63 -44.01
N PRO A 248 -16.86 14.37 -44.79
CA PRO A 248 -17.02 13.96 -46.16
C PRO A 248 -17.44 12.49 -46.24
N LYS A 249 -18.54 12.25 -46.95
CA LYS A 249 -19.03 10.95 -47.38
C LYS A 249 -18.01 10.29 -48.32
N GLY A 250 -17.70 9.03 -48.02
CA GLY A 250 -16.90 8.18 -48.89
C GLY A 250 -17.53 7.93 -50.25
N ASP A 251 -16.68 7.90 -51.25
CA ASP A 251 -17.01 7.51 -52.63
C ASP A 251 -16.70 6.01 -52.77
N GLU A 252 -17.75 5.24 -53.08
CA GLU A 252 -17.64 3.86 -53.53
C GLU A 252 -17.45 3.91 -55.05
N GLY A 253 -16.48 3.17 -55.57
CA GLY A 253 -16.34 2.95 -57.00
C GLY A 253 -15.08 2.22 -57.36
N GLY A 254 -15.11 0.91 -57.46
CA GLY A 254 -15.10 0.11 -58.68
C GLY A 254 -13.74 -0.01 -59.37
N ALA A 255 -13.20 -1.17 -59.27
CA ALA A 255 -12.66 -2.07 -60.29
C ALA A 255 -11.70 -3.08 -59.68
#